data_fc438dc130528bbcd70ab65bcf9433db
#
_entry.id   fc438dc130528bbcd70ab65bcf9433db
#
_cell.length_a   1.000
_cell.length_b   1.000
_cell.length_c   1.000
_cell.angle_alpha   90.00
_cell.angle_beta   90.00
_cell.angle_gamma   90.00
#
_symmetry.space_group_name_H-M   'P 1'
#
loop_
_entity.id
_entity.type
_entity.pdbx_description
1 polymer ?
#
loop_
_entity_poly.entity_id
_entity_poly.type
_entity_poly.pdbx_seq_one_letter_code
_entity_poly.pdbx_strand_id
1 'polypeptide(L)'
;MSKYVKNLITEHLRQRLDGVRDALLVDVIGLKANTAHRLRTELRAKNINLMVVKNSLARRAVAGTPLAGLFDGVDGSAAICWGGEDVVTLAKEIVRFAKDDQYAPFKLRRGVMDGQPLDASQVEDVSKWPTRAEMLSILVGQLLSPAYQLCGQLSAQGAALVSQIEQAAEKKQSAQQAESAPQPEAQSSPAEPT
;
A
#
# COMPACT_ATOMS: atom_id res chain seq x y z
N MET A 1 -33.62 5.72 25.91
CA MET A 1 -33.95 4.77 24.82
C MET A 1 -34.79 3.62 25.40
N SER A 2 -35.91 3.32 24.77
CA SER A 2 -36.76 2.18 25.12
C SER A 2 -36.03 0.85 24.94
N LYS A 3 -36.37 -0.19 25.71
CA LYS A 3 -35.82 -1.55 25.59
C LYS A 3 -36.06 -2.13 24.20
N TYR A 4 -37.22 -1.86 23.61
CA TYR A 4 -37.59 -2.25 22.26
C TYR A 4 -36.63 -1.67 21.21
N VAL A 5 -36.35 -0.35 21.25
CA VAL A 5 -35.46 0.33 20.32
C VAL A 5 -33.99 -0.22 20.41
N LYS A 6 -33.55 -0.51 21.65
CA LYS A 6 -32.23 -1.11 21.84
C LYS A 6 -32.10 -2.49 21.19
N ASN A 7 -33.14 -3.33 21.32
CA ASN A 7 -33.17 -4.65 20.70
C ASN A 7 -33.18 -4.54 19.17
N LEU A 8 -33.97 -3.66 18.62
CA LEU A 8 -34.06 -3.42 17.16
C LEU A 8 -32.75 -2.95 16.59
N ILE A 9 -32.05 -2.03 17.26
CA ILE A 9 -30.70 -1.59 16.84
C ILE A 9 -29.72 -2.75 16.92
N THR A 10 -29.75 -3.56 17.98
CA THR A 10 -28.88 -4.71 18.15
C THR A 10 -29.11 -5.75 17.03
N GLU A 11 -30.33 -6.03 16.70
CA GLU A 11 -30.74 -6.93 15.62
C GLU A 11 -30.27 -6.43 14.24
N HIS A 12 -30.50 -5.15 13.97
CA HIS A 12 -30.02 -4.51 12.73
C HIS A 12 -28.49 -4.52 12.60
N LEU A 13 -27.75 -4.30 13.70
CA LEU A 13 -26.30 -4.45 13.73
C LEU A 13 -25.88 -5.90 13.46
N ARG A 14 -26.57 -6.86 14.07
CA ARG A 14 -26.29 -8.29 13.87
C ARG A 14 -26.48 -8.69 12.42
N GLN A 15 -27.56 -8.28 11.77
CA GLN A 15 -27.81 -8.54 10.35
C GLN A 15 -26.75 -7.93 9.43
N ARG A 16 -26.23 -6.74 9.76
CA ARG A 16 -25.19 -6.07 8.95
C ARG A 16 -23.80 -6.66 9.14
N LEU A 17 -23.53 -7.22 10.30
CA LEU A 17 -22.25 -7.86 10.62
C LEU A 17 -22.28 -9.38 10.37
N ASP A 18 -23.42 -9.89 9.91
CA ASP A 18 -23.55 -11.30 9.58
C ASP A 18 -22.62 -11.65 8.39
N GLY A 19 -21.83 -12.70 8.55
CA GLY A 19 -20.85 -13.10 7.55
C GLY A 19 -19.52 -12.30 7.53
N VAL A 20 -19.40 -11.24 8.34
CA VAL A 20 -18.15 -10.47 8.45
C VAL A 20 -17.22 -11.15 9.43
N ARG A 21 -16.01 -11.49 8.97
CA ARG A 21 -14.95 -12.10 9.80
C ARG A 21 -13.96 -11.08 10.31
N ASP A 22 -13.75 -10.02 9.53
CA ASP A 22 -12.70 -9.05 9.72
C ASP A 22 -13.27 -7.65 9.83
N ALA A 23 -12.91 -6.95 10.88
CA ALA A 23 -13.36 -5.59 11.11
C ALA A 23 -12.29 -4.78 11.86
N LEU A 24 -12.24 -3.50 11.56
CA LEU A 24 -11.37 -2.55 12.25
C LEU A 24 -12.19 -1.54 13.02
N LEU A 25 -11.70 -1.17 14.19
CA LEU A 25 -12.29 -0.18 15.07
C LEU A 25 -11.50 1.12 14.98
N VAL A 26 -12.20 2.19 14.63
CA VAL A 26 -11.62 3.52 14.44
C VAL A 26 -12.36 4.55 15.28
N ASP A 27 -11.66 5.62 15.62
CA ASP A 27 -12.24 6.80 16.25
C ASP A 27 -12.48 7.88 15.20
N VAL A 28 -13.69 8.41 15.16
CA VAL A 28 -14.16 9.39 14.16
C VAL A 28 -14.56 10.71 14.83
N ILE A 29 -14.37 10.82 16.18
CA ILE A 29 -14.75 12.03 16.91
C ILE A 29 -13.84 13.20 16.49
N GLY A 30 -14.47 14.36 16.32
CA GLY A 30 -13.79 15.63 16.03
C GLY A 30 -13.56 15.92 14.56
N LEU A 31 -13.94 15.01 13.66
CA LEU A 31 -13.89 15.28 12.21
C LEU A 31 -14.94 16.34 11.82
N LYS A 32 -14.55 17.26 10.97
CA LYS A 32 -15.47 18.21 10.35
C LYS A 32 -16.46 17.47 9.43
N ALA A 33 -17.68 17.98 9.29
CA ALA A 33 -18.74 17.33 8.52
C ALA A 33 -18.33 17.07 7.06
N ASN A 34 -17.64 18.02 6.41
CA ASN A 34 -17.18 17.87 5.03
C ASN A 34 -16.11 16.79 4.89
N THR A 35 -15.14 16.73 5.81
CA THR A 35 -14.08 15.71 5.82
C THR A 35 -14.67 14.33 6.10
N ALA A 36 -15.61 14.23 7.04
CA ALA A 36 -16.30 12.97 7.33
C ALA A 36 -17.15 12.47 6.13
N HIS A 37 -17.73 13.37 5.36
CA HIS A 37 -18.44 13.01 4.14
C HIS A 37 -17.51 12.48 3.05
N ARG A 38 -16.39 13.19 2.79
CA ARG A 38 -15.36 12.77 1.84
C ARG A 38 -14.82 11.38 2.21
N LEU A 39 -14.43 11.20 3.46
CA LEU A 39 -13.94 9.91 3.98
C LEU A 39 -14.92 8.77 3.71
N ARG A 40 -16.22 8.97 4.01
CA ARG A 40 -17.25 7.96 3.72
C ARG A 40 -17.40 7.69 2.23
N THR A 41 -17.29 8.71 1.38
CA THR A 41 -17.39 8.56 -0.07
C THR A 41 -16.22 7.76 -0.63
N GLU A 42 -14.99 8.06 -0.19
CA GLU A 42 -13.78 7.34 -0.60
C GLU A 42 -13.78 5.88 -0.11
N LEU A 43 -14.18 5.65 1.14
CA LEU A 43 -14.33 4.28 1.67
C LEU A 43 -15.37 3.47 0.90
N ARG A 44 -16.54 4.07 0.58
CA ARG A 44 -17.57 3.40 -0.21
C ARG A 44 -17.12 3.07 -1.62
N ALA A 45 -16.31 3.92 -2.26
CA ALA A 45 -15.74 3.63 -3.57
C ALA A 45 -14.87 2.36 -3.58
N LYS A 46 -14.34 1.97 -2.40
CA LYS A 46 -13.55 0.75 -2.18
C LYS A 46 -14.34 -0.38 -1.50
N ASN A 47 -15.68 -0.28 -1.50
CA ASN A 47 -16.57 -1.23 -0.84
C ASN A 47 -16.33 -1.40 0.67
N ILE A 48 -15.77 -0.39 1.33
CA ILE A 48 -15.55 -0.37 2.78
C ILE A 48 -16.72 0.39 3.42
N ASN A 49 -17.37 -0.25 4.37
CA ASN A 49 -18.48 0.33 5.13
C ASN A 49 -17.97 0.90 6.45
N LEU A 50 -18.34 2.13 6.76
CA LEU A 50 -18.06 2.80 8.02
C LEU A 50 -19.36 3.07 8.78
N MET A 51 -19.47 2.54 10.00
CA MET A 51 -20.64 2.74 10.85
C MET A 51 -20.23 3.11 12.27
N VAL A 52 -20.75 4.22 12.76
CA VAL A 52 -20.58 4.62 14.17
C VAL A 52 -21.58 3.85 15.03
N VAL A 53 -21.09 3.23 16.10
CA VAL A 53 -21.88 2.36 16.97
C VAL A 53 -21.71 2.74 18.43
N LYS A 54 -22.71 2.40 19.21
CA LYS A 54 -22.61 2.47 20.67
C LYS A 54 -22.01 1.17 21.20
N ASN A 55 -20.87 1.23 21.89
CA ASN A 55 -20.10 0.06 22.34
C ASN A 55 -20.95 -0.97 23.09
N SER A 56 -21.83 -0.52 24.00
CA SER A 56 -22.69 -1.43 24.77
C SER A 56 -23.69 -2.22 23.92
N LEU A 57 -24.19 -1.65 22.82
CA LEU A 57 -25.09 -2.34 21.89
C LEU A 57 -24.30 -3.21 20.91
N ALA A 58 -23.13 -2.72 20.48
CA ALA A 58 -22.24 -3.47 19.62
C ALA A 58 -21.71 -4.74 20.31
N ARG A 59 -21.22 -4.66 21.54
CA ARG A 59 -20.82 -5.85 22.35
C ARG A 59 -21.92 -6.90 22.38
N ARG A 60 -23.16 -6.46 22.57
CA ARG A 60 -24.32 -7.35 22.62
C ARG A 60 -24.66 -7.96 21.26
N ALA A 61 -24.48 -7.20 20.17
CA ALA A 61 -24.75 -7.68 18.82
C ALA A 61 -23.69 -8.71 18.37
N VAL A 62 -22.43 -8.48 18.75
CA VAL A 62 -21.26 -9.28 18.34
C VAL A 62 -21.01 -10.47 19.27
N ALA A 63 -21.73 -10.55 20.40
CA ALA A 63 -21.63 -11.68 21.31
C ALA A 63 -21.98 -13.00 20.60
N GLY A 64 -21.00 -13.91 20.51
CA GLY A 64 -21.11 -15.19 19.78
C GLY A 64 -20.65 -15.17 18.32
N THR A 65 -20.11 -14.05 17.84
CA THR A 65 -19.46 -13.97 16.52
C THR A 65 -17.93 -13.87 16.70
N PRO A 66 -17.14 -14.17 15.66
CA PRO A 66 -15.67 -14.03 15.74
C PRO A 66 -15.22 -12.59 16.07
N LEU A 67 -16.09 -11.61 15.90
CA LEU A 67 -15.82 -10.20 16.20
C LEU A 67 -15.93 -9.84 17.70
N ALA A 68 -16.19 -10.79 18.60
CA ALA A 68 -16.40 -10.53 20.03
C ALA A 68 -15.22 -9.78 20.67
N GLY A 69 -13.99 -10.11 20.31
CA GLY A 69 -12.77 -9.46 20.84
C GLY A 69 -12.56 -8.01 20.40
N LEU A 70 -13.31 -7.52 19.42
CA LEU A 70 -13.14 -6.15 18.88
C LEU A 70 -13.45 -5.07 19.92
N PHE A 71 -14.45 -5.30 20.77
CA PHE A 71 -14.94 -4.32 21.75
C PHE A 71 -14.42 -4.50 23.15
N ASP A 72 -13.54 -5.48 23.42
CA ASP A 72 -13.02 -5.72 24.75
C ASP A 72 -12.08 -4.61 25.17
N GLY A 73 -12.37 -3.95 26.30
CA GLY A 73 -11.55 -2.85 26.83
C GLY A 73 -11.59 -1.55 26.02
N VAL A 74 -12.56 -1.38 25.11
CA VAL A 74 -12.71 -0.14 24.34
C VAL A 74 -13.73 0.78 25.01
N ASP A 75 -13.25 1.94 25.47
CA ASP A 75 -14.08 3.00 26.02
C ASP A 75 -14.18 4.19 25.05
N GLY A 76 -15.29 4.92 25.12
CA GLY A 76 -15.55 6.09 24.31
C GLY A 76 -16.34 5.81 23.04
N SER A 77 -16.17 6.62 22.01
CA SER A 77 -16.85 6.41 20.73
C SER A 77 -16.05 5.48 19.86
N ALA A 78 -16.76 4.68 19.11
CA ALA A 78 -16.18 3.72 18.21
C ALA A 78 -16.97 3.67 16.90
N ALA A 79 -16.26 3.63 15.80
CA ALA A 79 -16.82 3.33 14.50
C ALA A 79 -16.22 2.02 14.00
N ILE A 80 -17.06 1.15 13.47
CA ILE A 80 -16.63 -0.11 12.87
C ILE A 80 -16.46 0.12 11.38
N CYS A 81 -15.33 -0.35 10.85
CA CYS A 81 -15.04 -0.45 9.43
C CYS A 81 -14.98 -1.92 9.04
N TRP A 82 -15.74 -2.31 8.02
CA TRP A 82 -15.74 -3.67 7.49
C TRP A 82 -15.99 -3.66 5.99
N GLY A 83 -15.66 -4.73 5.32
CA GLY A 83 -15.80 -4.87 3.88
C GLY A 83 -14.46 -4.75 3.18
N GLY A 84 -14.51 -4.58 1.85
CA GLY A 84 -13.33 -4.70 1.00
C GLY A 84 -13.11 -6.15 0.56
N GLU A 85 -12.14 -6.36 -0.30
CA GLU A 85 -11.81 -7.70 -0.81
C GLU A 85 -11.00 -8.50 0.21
N ASP A 86 -10.08 -7.81 0.94
CA ASP A 86 -9.17 -8.42 1.92
C ASP A 86 -8.96 -7.50 3.13
N VAL A 87 -8.66 -8.12 4.28
CA VAL A 87 -8.29 -7.41 5.52
C VAL A 87 -7.10 -6.48 5.32
N VAL A 88 -6.11 -6.92 4.53
CA VAL A 88 -4.90 -6.14 4.22
C VAL A 88 -5.25 -4.86 3.47
N THR A 89 -6.16 -4.95 2.49
CA THR A 89 -6.65 -3.78 1.74
C THR A 89 -7.36 -2.80 2.67
N LEU A 90 -8.22 -3.32 3.55
CA LEU A 90 -8.93 -2.54 4.56
C LEU A 90 -7.95 -1.85 5.52
N ALA A 91 -6.94 -2.57 6.02
CA ALA A 91 -5.90 -2.02 6.90
C ALA A 91 -5.06 -0.95 6.20
N LYS A 92 -4.62 -1.18 4.95
CA LYS A 92 -3.86 -0.20 4.15
C LYS A 92 -4.62 1.12 4.01
N GLU A 93 -5.90 1.06 3.67
CA GLU A 93 -6.72 2.25 3.48
C GLU A 93 -6.94 3.01 4.79
N ILE A 94 -7.27 2.31 5.87
CA ILE A 94 -7.51 2.95 7.17
C ILE A 94 -6.22 3.57 7.72
N VAL A 95 -5.08 2.89 7.61
CA VAL A 95 -3.78 3.43 8.03
C VAL A 95 -3.39 4.64 7.16
N ARG A 96 -3.71 4.63 5.86
CA ARG A 96 -3.52 5.78 4.98
C ARG A 96 -4.30 6.99 5.50
N PHE A 97 -5.60 6.84 5.77
CA PHE A 97 -6.43 7.92 6.32
C PHE A 97 -5.99 8.37 7.72
N ALA A 98 -5.45 7.46 8.53
CA ALA A 98 -4.94 7.81 9.86
C ALA A 98 -3.64 8.64 9.80
N LYS A 99 -2.87 8.53 8.71
CA LYS A 99 -1.64 9.30 8.48
C LYS A 99 -1.86 10.63 7.78
N ASP A 100 -3.00 10.79 7.10
CA ASP A 100 -3.32 12.02 6.39
C ASP A 100 -3.78 13.11 7.37
N ASP A 101 -3.06 14.22 7.43
CA ASP A 101 -3.37 15.36 8.30
C ASP A 101 -4.75 15.98 8.04
N GLN A 102 -5.31 15.80 6.84
CA GLN A 102 -6.66 16.28 6.49
C GLN A 102 -7.75 15.59 7.31
N TYR A 103 -7.50 14.36 7.72
CA TYR A 103 -8.44 13.54 8.49
C TYR A 103 -8.09 13.47 9.99
N ALA A 104 -7.18 14.30 10.48
CA ALA A 104 -6.95 14.44 11.91
C ALA A 104 -8.24 14.96 12.60
N PRO A 105 -8.78 14.31 13.62
CA PRO A 105 -8.23 13.36 14.58
C PRO A 105 -8.60 11.87 14.35
N PHE A 106 -8.74 11.42 13.11
CA PHE A 106 -9.02 10.01 12.81
C PHE A 106 -7.92 9.11 13.35
N LYS A 107 -8.27 8.14 14.21
CA LYS A 107 -7.31 7.23 14.84
C LYS A 107 -7.80 5.79 14.76
N LEU A 108 -6.88 4.90 14.43
CA LEU A 108 -7.08 3.47 14.54
C LEU A 108 -6.98 3.07 16.02
N ARG A 109 -7.91 2.25 16.51
CA ARG A 109 -7.89 1.74 17.89
C ARG A 109 -7.52 0.28 17.96
N ARG A 110 -8.28 -0.57 17.28
CA ARG A 110 -8.13 -2.03 17.29
C ARG A 110 -8.64 -2.63 16.00
N GLY A 111 -8.26 -3.90 15.76
CA GLY A 111 -8.81 -4.71 14.70
C GLY A 111 -9.13 -6.12 15.19
N VAL A 112 -9.87 -6.85 14.39
CA VAL A 112 -10.03 -8.29 14.51
C VAL A 112 -9.82 -8.89 13.13
N MET A 113 -8.99 -9.92 13.07
CA MET A 113 -8.72 -10.70 11.88
C MET A 113 -8.91 -12.17 12.22
N ASP A 114 -9.81 -12.85 11.52
CA ASP A 114 -10.15 -14.26 11.74
C ASP A 114 -10.44 -14.62 13.21
N GLY A 115 -11.08 -13.71 13.96
CA GLY A 115 -11.42 -13.91 15.37
C GLY A 115 -10.30 -13.58 16.37
N GLN A 116 -9.13 -13.18 15.91
CA GLN A 116 -8.06 -12.72 16.79
C GLN A 116 -8.07 -11.19 16.93
N PRO A 117 -8.08 -10.66 18.15
CA PRO A 117 -7.99 -9.23 18.38
C PRO A 117 -6.57 -8.74 18.05
N LEU A 118 -6.47 -7.64 17.32
CA LEU A 118 -5.24 -6.97 16.95
C LEU A 118 -5.20 -5.59 17.59
N ASP A 119 -4.06 -5.22 18.13
CA ASP A 119 -3.79 -3.86 18.59
C ASP A 119 -3.46 -2.92 17.43
N ALA A 120 -3.52 -1.60 17.65
CA ALA A 120 -3.27 -0.60 16.62
C ALA A 120 -1.90 -0.79 15.92
N SER A 121 -0.84 -1.12 16.67
CA SER A 121 0.49 -1.40 16.13
C SER A 121 0.52 -2.63 15.21
N GLN A 122 -0.19 -3.68 15.60
CA GLN A 122 -0.29 -4.91 14.80
C GLN A 122 -1.07 -4.67 13.49
N VAL A 123 -2.11 -3.84 13.52
CA VAL A 123 -2.85 -3.45 12.30
C VAL A 123 -1.96 -2.63 11.36
N GLU A 124 -1.09 -1.77 11.88
CA GLU A 124 -0.08 -1.10 11.07
C GLU A 124 0.90 -2.07 10.41
N ASP A 125 1.30 -3.13 11.09
CA ASP A 125 2.16 -4.16 10.50
C ASP A 125 1.42 -4.97 9.43
N VAL A 126 0.15 -5.33 9.68
CA VAL A 126 -0.71 -5.96 8.67
C VAL A 126 -0.88 -5.08 7.43
N SER A 127 -0.93 -3.75 7.59
CA SER A 127 -1.01 -2.83 6.45
C SER A 127 0.21 -2.88 5.51
N LYS A 128 1.36 -3.36 5.99
CA LYS A 128 2.58 -3.54 5.18
C LYS A 128 2.57 -4.85 4.37
N TRP A 129 1.67 -5.77 4.68
CA TRP A 129 1.60 -7.05 4.01
C TRP A 129 1.11 -6.90 2.56
N PRO A 130 1.56 -7.76 1.66
CA PRO A 130 1.03 -7.78 0.31
C PRO A 130 -0.43 -8.24 0.30
N THR A 131 -1.23 -7.67 -0.58
CA THR A 131 -2.60 -8.13 -0.83
C THR A 131 -2.58 -9.53 -1.46
N ARG A 132 -3.71 -10.21 -1.43
CA ARG A 132 -3.83 -11.57 -2.02
C ARG A 132 -3.38 -11.60 -3.49
N ALA A 133 -3.77 -10.60 -4.28
CA ALA A 133 -3.37 -10.49 -5.68
C ALA A 133 -1.86 -10.26 -5.84
N GLU A 134 -1.28 -9.39 -5.02
CA GLU A 134 0.16 -9.14 -4.98
C GLU A 134 0.94 -10.39 -4.55
N MET A 135 0.44 -11.14 -3.55
CA MET A 135 1.06 -12.38 -3.09
C MET A 135 1.06 -13.46 -4.19
N LEU A 136 -0.04 -13.61 -4.92
CA LEU A 136 -0.11 -14.51 -6.06
C LEU A 136 0.86 -14.09 -7.16
N SER A 137 0.98 -12.80 -7.46
CA SER A 137 1.93 -12.30 -8.46
C SER A 137 3.38 -12.56 -8.07
N ILE A 138 3.72 -12.41 -6.78
CA ILE A 138 5.05 -12.72 -6.24
C ILE A 138 5.35 -14.21 -6.39
N LEU A 139 4.40 -15.09 -6.04
CA LEU A 139 4.58 -16.54 -6.18
C LEU A 139 4.80 -16.95 -7.64
N VAL A 140 4.00 -16.41 -8.56
CA VAL A 140 4.17 -16.66 -10.00
C VAL A 140 5.52 -16.14 -10.48
N GLY A 141 5.92 -14.95 -10.04
CA GLY A 141 7.23 -14.36 -10.35
C GLY A 141 8.39 -15.24 -9.85
N GLN A 142 8.28 -15.80 -8.64
CA GLN A 142 9.29 -16.71 -8.10
C GLN A 142 9.38 -18.03 -8.90
N LEU A 143 8.27 -18.59 -9.35
CA LEU A 143 8.24 -19.79 -10.18
C LEU A 143 8.84 -19.55 -11.57
N LEU A 144 8.63 -18.36 -12.14
CA LEU A 144 9.15 -17.99 -13.45
C LEU A 144 10.58 -17.43 -13.40
N SER A 145 11.08 -17.05 -12.21
CA SER A 145 12.41 -16.47 -12.03
C SER A 145 13.55 -17.27 -12.67
N PRO A 146 13.63 -18.61 -12.54
CA PRO A 146 14.70 -19.37 -13.19
C PRO A 146 14.64 -19.27 -14.71
N ALA A 147 13.44 -19.27 -15.30
CA ALA A 147 13.27 -19.14 -16.75
C ALA A 147 13.71 -17.75 -17.25
N TYR A 148 13.34 -16.69 -16.53
CA TYR A 148 13.78 -15.33 -16.85
C TYR A 148 15.30 -15.18 -16.71
N GLN A 149 15.91 -15.80 -15.70
CA GLN A 149 17.36 -15.77 -15.52
C GLN A 149 18.10 -16.45 -16.70
N LEU A 150 17.61 -17.61 -17.15
CA LEU A 150 18.19 -18.28 -18.31
C LEU A 150 18.03 -17.48 -19.59
N CYS A 151 16.85 -16.93 -19.85
CA CYS A 151 16.63 -16.04 -20.99
C CYS A 151 17.53 -14.81 -20.93
N GLY A 152 17.65 -14.20 -19.73
CA GLY A 152 18.54 -13.07 -19.50
C GLY A 152 20.01 -13.38 -19.77
N GLN A 153 20.51 -14.53 -19.33
CA GLN A 153 21.89 -14.96 -19.59
C GLN A 153 22.14 -15.21 -21.07
N LEU A 154 21.20 -15.80 -21.78
CA LEU A 154 21.33 -16.04 -23.23
C LEU A 154 21.31 -14.70 -24.02
N SER A 155 20.46 -13.77 -23.67
CA SER A 155 20.38 -12.46 -24.34
C SER A 155 21.54 -11.54 -23.95
N ALA A 156 22.06 -11.63 -22.73
CA ALA A 156 23.17 -10.80 -22.25
C ALA A 156 24.46 -11.01 -23.03
N GLN A 157 24.74 -12.25 -23.45
CA GLN A 157 25.92 -12.55 -24.25
C GLN A 157 25.86 -11.89 -25.63
N GLY A 158 24.69 -11.90 -26.26
CA GLY A 158 24.45 -11.21 -27.53
C GLY A 158 24.60 -9.70 -27.41
N ALA A 159 24.02 -9.10 -26.38
CA ALA A 159 24.13 -7.67 -26.10
C ALA A 159 25.58 -7.24 -25.79
N ALA A 160 26.32 -8.06 -25.06
CA ALA A 160 27.73 -7.80 -24.76
C ALA A 160 28.59 -7.79 -26.04
N LEU A 161 28.37 -8.70 -26.98
CA LEU A 161 29.04 -8.71 -28.26
C LEU A 161 28.73 -7.49 -29.12
N VAL A 162 27.45 -7.09 -29.17
CA VAL A 162 27.03 -5.88 -29.89
C VAL A 162 27.71 -4.63 -29.31
N SER A 163 27.71 -4.48 -27.98
CA SER A 163 28.36 -3.33 -27.33
C SER A 163 29.90 -3.32 -27.55
N GLN A 164 30.53 -4.47 -27.60
CA GLN A 164 31.97 -4.56 -27.93
C GLN A 164 32.25 -4.17 -29.38
N ILE A 165 31.39 -4.56 -30.32
CA ILE A 165 31.54 -4.18 -31.74
C ILE A 165 31.32 -2.66 -31.89
N GLU A 166 30.31 -2.10 -31.21
CA GLU A 166 30.07 -0.65 -31.23
C GLU A 166 31.26 0.13 -30.67
N GLN A 167 31.78 -0.29 -29.51
CA GLN A 167 32.99 0.34 -28.92
C GLN A 167 34.23 0.20 -29.83
N ALA A 168 34.40 -0.92 -30.52
CA ALA A 168 35.47 -1.10 -31.46
C ALA A 168 35.30 -0.22 -32.71
N ALA A 169 34.10 -0.02 -33.17
CA ALA A 169 33.77 0.87 -34.28
C ALA A 169 34.03 2.34 -33.89
N GLU A 170 33.59 2.77 -32.71
CA GLU A 170 33.82 4.12 -32.18
C GLU A 170 35.33 4.41 -32.01
N LYS A 171 36.08 3.46 -31.48
CA LYS A 171 37.56 3.59 -31.35
C LYS A 171 38.23 3.71 -32.70
N LYS A 172 37.79 2.99 -33.73
CA LYS A 172 38.33 3.13 -35.08
C LYS A 172 37.99 4.48 -35.70
N GLN A 173 36.76 4.98 -35.49
CA GLN A 173 36.38 6.29 -35.99
C GLN A 173 37.14 7.43 -35.29
N SER A 174 37.31 7.33 -33.97
CA SER A 174 38.12 8.32 -33.23
C SER A 174 39.60 8.28 -33.61
N ALA A 175 40.17 7.09 -33.91
CA ALA A 175 41.56 6.96 -34.38
C ALA A 175 41.71 7.55 -35.79
N GLN A 176 40.75 7.34 -36.69
CA GLN A 176 40.76 7.94 -38.03
C GLN A 176 40.60 9.46 -38.02
N GLN A 177 39.80 10.00 -37.08
CA GLN A 177 39.70 11.45 -36.91
C GLN A 177 40.97 12.07 -36.29
N ALA A 178 41.67 11.35 -35.44
CA ALA A 178 42.96 11.81 -34.87
C ALA A 178 44.10 11.81 -35.91
N GLU A 179 44.02 10.92 -36.91
CA GLU A 179 45.02 10.83 -37.99
C GLU A 179 44.76 11.85 -39.12
N SER A 180 43.54 12.37 -39.20
CA SER A 180 43.15 13.40 -40.18
C SER A 180 43.25 14.84 -39.65
N ALA A 181 43.75 15.06 -38.44
CA ALA A 181 44.04 16.41 -37.94
C ALA A 181 45.37 16.91 -38.57
N PRO A 182 45.38 18.08 -39.25
CA PRO A 182 46.58 18.60 -39.87
C PRO A 182 47.59 18.95 -38.78
N GLN A 183 48.85 18.49 -38.97
CA GLN A 183 49.97 18.87 -38.13
C GLN A 183 50.15 20.40 -38.17
N PRO A 184 50.31 21.07 -37.04
CA PRO A 184 50.70 22.47 -37.07
C PRO A 184 52.12 22.59 -37.62
N GLU A 185 52.26 23.27 -38.77
CA GLU A 185 53.54 23.64 -39.36
C GLU A 185 54.38 24.38 -38.34
N ALA A 186 55.58 23.87 -38.12
CA ALA A 186 56.61 24.51 -37.35
C ALA A 186 57.05 25.76 -38.12
N GLN A 187 56.63 26.91 -37.71
CA GLN A 187 57.25 28.19 -38.14
C GLN A 187 58.58 28.32 -37.48
N SER A 188 59.63 28.09 -38.32
CA SER A 188 61.02 28.44 -38.05
C SER A 188 61.15 29.95 -37.92
N SER A 189 61.65 30.40 -36.80
CA SER A 189 62.16 31.73 -36.55
C SER A 189 63.39 31.99 -37.37
N PRO A 190 63.55 33.15 -38.01
CA PRO A 190 64.93 33.60 -38.39
C PRO A 190 65.42 34.65 -37.39
N ALA A 191 66.68 34.44 -37.02
CA ALA A 191 67.46 35.29 -36.18
C ALA A 191 67.80 36.64 -36.83
N GLU A 192 68.08 37.59 -35.90
CA GLU A 192 68.74 38.87 -36.01
C GLU A 192 69.82 39.02 -37.12
N PRO A 193 70.28 40.27 -37.46
CA PRO A 193 71.15 41.02 -36.53
C PRO A 193 71.08 42.57 -36.63
N THR A 194 71.59 43.19 -35.62
CA THR A 194 72.27 44.47 -35.27
C THR A 194 71.46 45.47 -34.47
#